data_05b793bacc174c1c6147c13c2b06f321
#
_entry.id   05b793bacc174c1c6147c13c2b06f321
#
_cell.length_a   1.000
_cell.length_b   1.000
_cell.length_c   1.000
_cell.angle_alpha   90.00
_cell.angle_beta   90.00
_cell.angle_gamma   90.00
#
_symmetry.space_group_name_H-M   'P 1'
#
loop_
_entity.id
_entity.type
_entity.pdbx_description
1 polymer ?
#
loop_
_entity_poly.entity_id
_entity_poly.type
_entity_poly.pdbx_seq_one_letter_code
_entity_poly.pdbx_strand_id
1 'polypeptide(L)'
;CMGGTQHTNGNNNTRAYCALQLALGNMGVAGGGANIFRGHDNVQGATDFCVLSHSLPGYYGLSAGAWKHWSRVWGEDYDWLKARFDSITGKDGKAKSLMNLKGIPVSRWIDGVLEDKDNMDQPDNVRGMVFWGHAPNSQTRLKEMKAAMEKLDIMVVIDPFPTVSAVLSDRTDGVYLLPASTQYETYGSVTASNRSLQWREKVIEPSFDSLPDHVIMHKFAKKFGFADRMFRNIKVNGDEPLIEDVTREFNKGMWT
;
A
#
# COMPACT_ATOMS: atom_id res chain seq x y z
N CYS A 1 -9.00 10.53 -15.47
CA CYS A 1 -8.39 9.37 -14.75
C CYS A 1 -9.14 8.08 -14.99
N MET A 2 -10.00 7.65 -14.10
CA MET A 2 -10.66 6.32 -14.21
C MET A 2 -11.58 6.17 -15.42
N GLY A 3 -12.22 7.24 -15.88
CA GLY A 3 -13.02 7.23 -17.11
C GLY A 3 -12.27 6.84 -18.38
N GLY A 4 -10.95 7.08 -18.41
CA GLY A 4 -10.07 6.64 -19.51
C GLY A 4 -9.39 5.30 -19.28
N THR A 5 -9.23 4.86 -18.02
CA THR A 5 -8.38 3.72 -17.67
C THR A 5 -9.09 2.51 -17.08
N GLN A 6 -10.28 2.67 -16.48
CA GLN A 6 -11.08 1.56 -15.95
C GLN A 6 -11.93 0.89 -17.04
N HIS A 7 -11.26 0.43 -18.07
CA HIS A 7 -11.85 -0.30 -19.20
C HIS A 7 -10.99 -1.51 -19.53
N THR A 8 -11.55 -2.50 -20.19
CA THR A 8 -10.83 -3.69 -20.68
C THR A 8 -9.60 -3.30 -21.51
N ASN A 9 -9.70 -2.22 -22.30
CA ASN A 9 -8.62 -1.67 -23.11
C ASN A 9 -7.93 -0.43 -22.50
N GLY A 10 -7.98 -0.24 -21.19
CA GLY A 10 -7.44 0.94 -20.51
C GLY A 10 -5.98 1.25 -20.83
N ASN A 11 -5.15 0.24 -20.96
CA ASN A 11 -3.75 0.40 -21.38
C ASN A 11 -3.62 0.97 -22.79
N ASN A 12 -4.47 0.52 -23.72
CA ASN A 12 -4.46 1.01 -25.10
C ASN A 12 -4.99 2.45 -25.18
N ASN A 13 -5.99 2.80 -24.38
CA ASN A 13 -6.47 4.17 -24.27
C ASN A 13 -5.35 5.10 -23.81
N THR A 14 -4.62 4.74 -22.77
CA THR A 14 -3.48 5.52 -22.25
C THR A 14 -2.39 5.66 -23.30
N ARG A 15 -2.05 4.58 -24.01
CA ARG A 15 -1.09 4.62 -25.13
C ARG A 15 -1.55 5.53 -26.25
N ALA A 16 -2.83 5.52 -26.60
CA ALA A 16 -3.39 6.38 -27.65
C ALA A 16 -3.27 7.87 -27.27
N TYR A 17 -3.54 8.23 -26.01
CA TYR A 17 -3.35 9.61 -25.53
C TYR A 17 -1.88 10.04 -25.65
N CYS A 18 -0.96 9.20 -25.21
CA CYS A 18 0.48 9.51 -25.32
C CYS A 18 0.94 9.59 -26.78
N ALA A 19 0.49 8.66 -27.64
CA ALA A 19 0.82 8.65 -29.06
C ALA A 19 0.33 9.92 -29.75
N LEU A 20 -0.90 10.38 -29.44
CA LEU A 20 -1.43 11.63 -29.97
C LEU A 20 -0.56 12.85 -29.57
N GLN A 21 -0.17 12.93 -28.31
CA GLN A 21 0.70 14.01 -27.82
C GLN A 21 2.06 14.00 -28.49
N LEU A 22 2.63 12.82 -28.72
CA LEU A 22 3.88 12.67 -29.47
C LEU A 22 3.74 13.11 -30.93
N ALA A 23 2.67 12.66 -31.60
CA ALA A 23 2.42 13.00 -33.00
C ALA A 23 2.20 14.51 -33.22
N LEU A 24 1.65 15.19 -32.23
CA LEU A 24 1.44 16.64 -32.26
C LEU A 24 2.63 17.46 -31.74
N GLY A 25 3.74 16.83 -31.37
CA GLY A 25 4.92 17.51 -30.81
C GLY A 25 4.72 18.16 -29.46
N ASN A 26 3.71 17.72 -28.69
CA ASN A 26 3.37 18.30 -27.39
C ASN A 26 4.17 17.70 -26.22
N MET A 27 4.98 16.69 -26.44
CA MET A 27 5.82 16.11 -25.38
C MET A 27 7.09 16.92 -25.19
N GLY A 28 7.43 17.22 -23.93
CA GLY A 28 8.65 17.96 -23.59
C GLY A 28 8.57 19.49 -23.77
N VAL A 29 7.40 20.03 -24.03
CA VAL A 29 7.18 21.49 -24.14
C VAL A 29 6.35 22.00 -22.97
N ALA A 30 6.53 23.24 -22.56
CA ALA A 30 5.77 23.85 -21.48
C ALA A 30 4.28 23.86 -21.78
N GLY A 31 3.47 23.35 -20.86
CA GLY A 31 2.03 23.20 -21.02
C GLY A 31 1.59 22.00 -21.87
N GLY A 32 2.54 21.23 -22.43
CA GLY A 32 2.26 20.03 -23.21
C GLY A 32 2.28 18.74 -22.38
N GLY A 33 2.07 17.62 -23.06
CA GLY A 33 2.09 16.28 -22.49
C GLY A 33 0.73 15.74 -22.10
N ALA A 34 0.71 14.53 -21.53
CA ALA A 34 -0.48 13.89 -21.00
C ALA A 34 -0.50 14.05 -19.49
N ASN A 35 -1.34 14.93 -18.97
CA ASN A 35 -1.51 15.16 -17.55
C ASN A 35 -2.78 14.46 -17.03
N ILE A 36 -2.63 13.70 -15.95
CA ILE A 36 -3.72 12.92 -15.35
C ILE A 36 -4.18 13.61 -14.07
N PHE A 37 -5.40 14.10 -14.06
CA PHE A 37 -6.06 14.54 -12.83
C PHE A 37 -6.49 13.30 -12.02
N ARG A 38 -5.70 12.93 -11.04
CA ARG A 38 -6.00 11.77 -10.19
C ARG A 38 -7.17 12.06 -9.27
N GLY A 39 -8.06 11.08 -9.06
CA GLY A 39 -9.37 11.28 -8.43
C GLY A 39 -9.30 11.73 -6.97
N HIS A 40 -8.46 11.09 -6.16
CA HIS A 40 -8.27 11.47 -4.76
C HIS A 40 -7.00 12.30 -4.60
N ASP A 41 -6.96 13.09 -3.53
CA ASP A 41 -5.75 13.73 -3.05
C ASP A 41 -4.68 12.67 -2.72
N ASN A 42 -3.43 13.06 -2.88
CA ASN A 42 -2.26 12.23 -2.61
C ASN A 42 -2.16 10.89 -3.39
N VAL A 43 -2.93 10.67 -4.44
CA VAL A 43 -2.73 9.48 -5.29
C VAL A 43 -1.34 9.46 -5.90
N GLN A 44 -0.80 10.62 -6.28
CA GLN A 44 0.57 10.75 -6.75
C GLN A 44 1.58 10.34 -5.66
N GLY A 45 1.44 10.87 -4.45
CA GLY A 45 2.32 10.54 -3.33
C GLY A 45 2.23 9.07 -2.92
N ALA A 46 1.04 8.50 -2.87
CA ALA A 46 0.84 7.08 -2.58
C ALA A 46 1.57 6.18 -3.59
N THR A 47 1.57 6.55 -4.88
CA THR A 47 2.31 5.79 -5.90
C THR A 47 3.80 6.07 -5.88
N ASP A 48 4.24 7.30 -5.62
CA ASP A 48 5.65 7.65 -5.48
C ASP A 48 6.31 6.92 -4.30
N PHE A 49 5.62 6.83 -3.17
CA PHE A 49 6.09 6.15 -1.96
C PHE A 49 5.78 4.65 -1.94
N CYS A 50 5.17 4.14 -3.01
CA CYS A 50 4.95 2.72 -3.19
C CYS A 50 3.94 2.08 -2.20
N VAL A 51 2.78 2.70 -2.04
CA VAL A 51 1.63 1.99 -1.45
C VAL A 51 1.05 1.04 -2.52
N LEU A 52 1.91 0.12 -2.98
CA LEU A 52 1.67 -0.79 -4.11
C LEU A 52 2.43 -2.10 -3.87
N SER A 53 1.81 -3.23 -4.15
CA SER A 53 2.44 -4.55 -3.96
C SER A 53 3.48 -4.93 -5.03
N HIS A 54 3.57 -4.20 -6.12
CA HIS A 54 4.35 -4.58 -7.30
C HIS A 54 5.55 -3.66 -7.59
N SER A 55 5.87 -2.74 -6.69
CA SER A 55 7.00 -1.84 -6.83
C SER A 55 7.60 -1.45 -5.48
N LEU A 56 8.80 -0.91 -5.51
CA LEU A 56 9.47 -0.25 -4.40
C LEU A 56 9.36 1.28 -4.57
N PRO A 57 9.60 2.09 -3.53
CA PRO A 57 9.48 3.54 -3.62
C PRO A 57 10.22 4.12 -4.83
N GLY A 58 9.69 5.19 -5.44
CA GLY A 58 10.25 5.80 -6.64
C GLY A 58 10.02 4.98 -7.93
N TYR A 59 8.99 4.15 -7.95
CA TYR A 59 8.64 3.28 -9.09
C TYR A 59 9.69 2.22 -9.44
N TYR A 60 10.57 1.89 -8.51
CA TYR A 60 11.46 0.75 -8.69
C TYR A 60 10.63 -0.54 -8.74
N GLY A 61 10.89 -1.39 -9.73
CA GLY A 61 10.28 -2.72 -9.79
C GLY A 61 10.85 -3.66 -8.73
N LEU A 62 10.39 -4.92 -8.74
CA LEU A 62 10.82 -5.95 -7.79
C LEU A 62 12.05 -6.76 -8.25
N SER A 63 12.90 -6.18 -9.10
CA SER A 63 14.14 -6.85 -9.52
C SER A 63 15.15 -6.94 -8.37
N ALA A 64 16.07 -7.89 -8.46
CA ALA A 64 17.14 -8.04 -7.48
C ALA A 64 17.98 -6.76 -7.34
N GLY A 65 18.21 -6.03 -8.43
CA GLY A 65 18.92 -4.74 -8.40
C GLY A 65 18.18 -3.67 -7.62
N ALA A 66 16.86 -3.58 -7.78
CA ALA A 66 16.01 -2.65 -7.04
C ALA A 66 16.01 -3.00 -5.54
N TRP A 67 15.86 -4.27 -5.20
CA TRP A 67 15.92 -4.71 -3.80
C TRP A 67 17.29 -4.45 -3.16
N LYS A 68 18.39 -4.68 -3.87
CA LYS A 68 19.75 -4.35 -3.38
C LYS A 68 19.93 -2.85 -3.17
N HIS A 69 19.39 -2.02 -4.06
CA HIS A 69 19.42 -0.57 -3.89
C HIS A 69 18.68 -0.15 -2.60
N TRP A 70 17.44 -0.59 -2.44
CA TRP A 70 16.64 -0.21 -1.28
C TRP A 70 17.13 -0.83 0.03
N SER A 71 17.62 -2.06 0.03
CA SER A 71 18.28 -2.65 1.21
C SER A 71 19.43 -1.77 1.69
N ARG A 72 20.28 -1.31 0.78
CA ARG A 72 21.37 -0.39 1.10
C ARG A 72 20.87 0.95 1.65
N VAL A 73 19.80 1.51 1.08
CA VAL A 73 19.20 2.77 1.55
C VAL A 73 18.65 2.63 2.95
N TRP A 74 17.99 1.52 3.24
CA TRP A 74 17.42 1.23 4.57
C TRP A 74 18.46 0.77 5.58
N GLY A 75 19.68 0.44 5.14
CA GLY A 75 20.73 -0.09 6.00
C GLY A 75 20.50 -1.55 6.37
N GLU A 76 19.81 -2.30 5.50
CA GLU A 76 19.56 -3.73 5.69
C GLU A 76 20.46 -4.60 4.81
N ASP A 77 20.76 -5.79 5.31
CA ASP A 77 21.45 -6.81 4.53
C ASP A 77 20.49 -7.44 3.52
N TYR A 78 20.88 -7.40 2.25
CA TYR A 78 20.05 -7.93 1.16
C TYR A 78 19.83 -9.45 1.28
N ASP A 79 20.85 -10.21 1.65
CA ASP A 79 20.73 -11.67 1.71
C ASP A 79 19.87 -12.08 2.92
N TRP A 80 19.96 -11.35 4.02
CA TRP A 80 19.05 -11.53 5.15
C TRP A 80 17.61 -11.24 4.74
N LEU A 81 17.36 -10.12 4.05
CA LEU A 81 16.02 -9.76 3.58
C LEU A 81 15.49 -10.80 2.61
N LYS A 82 16.32 -11.23 1.64
CA LYS A 82 15.95 -12.25 0.66
C LYS A 82 15.58 -13.57 1.32
N ALA A 83 16.31 -13.99 2.34
CA ALA A 83 16.02 -15.23 3.06
C ALA A 83 14.63 -15.23 3.73
N ARG A 84 14.11 -14.06 4.12
CA ARG A 84 12.74 -13.93 4.66
C ARG A 84 11.68 -14.22 3.61
N PHE A 85 11.87 -13.72 2.40
CA PHE A 85 10.96 -13.99 1.28
C PHE A 85 11.11 -15.43 0.73
N ASP A 86 12.30 -16.01 0.85
CA ASP A 86 12.59 -17.38 0.40
C ASP A 86 12.15 -18.46 1.41
N SER A 87 11.72 -18.08 2.61
CA SER A 87 11.29 -19.01 3.66
C SER A 87 9.97 -19.73 3.35
N ILE A 88 9.28 -19.32 2.29
CA ILE A 88 7.98 -19.87 1.91
C ILE A 88 8.17 -21.02 0.93
N THR A 89 7.53 -22.15 1.23
CA THR A 89 7.55 -23.35 0.37
C THR A 89 6.34 -23.33 -0.55
N GLY A 90 6.59 -23.44 -1.86
CA GLY A 90 5.54 -23.57 -2.87
C GLY A 90 4.84 -24.95 -2.84
N LYS A 91 3.80 -25.11 -3.63
CA LYS A 91 3.01 -26.37 -3.75
C LYS A 91 3.84 -27.57 -4.20
N ASP A 92 4.90 -27.32 -4.96
CA ASP A 92 5.85 -28.33 -5.45
C ASP A 92 6.91 -28.74 -4.40
N GLY A 93 6.78 -28.26 -3.17
CA GLY A 93 7.72 -28.49 -2.08
C GLY A 93 9.05 -27.75 -2.22
N LYS A 94 9.21 -26.90 -3.24
CA LYS A 94 10.42 -26.10 -3.43
C LYS A 94 10.27 -24.73 -2.79
N ALA A 95 11.38 -24.19 -2.31
CA ALA A 95 11.42 -22.80 -1.83
C ALA A 95 11.02 -21.85 -2.96
N LYS A 96 10.02 -21.00 -2.70
CA LYS A 96 9.52 -20.01 -3.64
C LYS A 96 9.77 -18.63 -3.04
N SER A 97 10.61 -17.83 -3.68
CA SER A 97 10.80 -16.45 -3.24
C SER A 97 9.57 -15.60 -3.53
N LEU A 98 9.01 -14.98 -2.50
CA LEU A 98 7.94 -13.99 -2.65
C LEU A 98 8.47 -12.59 -3.03
N MET A 99 9.80 -12.39 -3.04
CA MET A 99 10.43 -11.09 -3.26
C MET A 99 10.04 -10.45 -4.61
N ASN A 100 9.79 -11.28 -5.63
CA ASN A 100 9.42 -10.83 -6.97
C ASN A 100 7.91 -11.00 -7.28
N LEU A 101 7.13 -11.48 -6.32
CA LEU A 101 5.70 -11.68 -6.51
C LEU A 101 4.93 -10.39 -6.25
N LYS A 102 3.96 -10.11 -7.11
CA LYS A 102 3.16 -8.88 -7.07
C LYS A 102 1.97 -8.95 -6.11
N GLY A 103 1.82 -10.06 -5.39
CA GLY A 103 0.66 -10.31 -4.53
C GLY A 103 -0.59 -10.69 -5.31
N ILE A 104 -1.72 -10.67 -4.61
CA ILE A 104 -3.04 -10.98 -5.17
C ILE A 104 -3.72 -9.66 -5.57
N PRO A 105 -4.29 -9.55 -6.78
CA PRO A 105 -5.07 -8.38 -7.16
C PRO A 105 -6.22 -8.13 -6.17
N VAL A 106 -6.50 -6.88 -5.91
CA VAL A 106 -7.54 -6.46 -4.95
C VAL A 106 -8.93 -7.07 -5.24
N SER A 107 -9.24 -7.36 -6.49
CA SER A 107 -10.48 -8.04 -6.90
C SER A 107 -10.45 -9.57 -6.66
N ARG A 108 -9.30 -10.15 -6.35
CA ARG A 108 -9.09 -11.59 -6.23
C ARG A 108 -8.73 -12.07 -4.81
N TRP A 109 -8.62 -11.18 -3.82
CA TRP A 109 -8.38 -11.61 -2.44
C TRP A 109 -9.52 -12.51 -1.91
N ILE A 110 -10.75 -12.28 -2.39
CA ILE A 110 -11.94 -13.09 -2.09
C ILE A 110 -11.68 -14.56 -2.47
N ASP A 111 -11.16 -14.78 -3.68
CA ASP A 111 -10.80 -16.12 -4.15
C ASP A 111 -9.67 -16.71 -3.29
N GLY A 112 -8.71 -15.88 -2.89
CA GLY A 112 -7.64 -16.28 -1.96
C GLY A 112 -8.13 -16.80 -0.61
N VAL A 113 -9.34 -16.42 -0.20
CA VAL A 113 -10.00 -16.91 1.03
C VAL A 113 -10.90 -18.11 0.75
N LEU A 114 -11.72 -18.03 -0.31
CA LEU A 114 -12.83 -18.97 -0.55
C LEU A 114 -12.47 -20.18 -1.40
N GLU A 115 -11.57 -20.01 -2.37
CA GLU A 115 -11.15 -21.10 -3.27
C GLU A 115 -10.26 -22.11 -2.54
N ASP A 116 -10.24 -23.33 -3.06
CA ASP A 116 -9.27 -24.31 -2.60
C ASP A 116 -7.85 -23.82 -2.93
N LYS A 117 -6.95 -23.89 -1.94
CA LYS A 117 -5.55 -23.48 -2.08
C LYS A 117 -4.85 -24.19 -3.24
N ASP A 118 -5.28 -25.40 -3.59
CA ASP A 118 -4.70 -26.16 -4.70
C ASP A 118 -5.08 -25.59 -6.07
N ASN A 119 -6.14 -24.80 -6.16
CA ASN A 119 -6.54 -24.06 -7.35
C ASN A 119 -5.88 -22.66 -7.42
N MET A 120 -5.28 -22.20 -6.33
CA MET A 120 -4.61 -20.92 -6.24
C MET A 120 -3.08 -21.10 -6.30
N ASP A 121 -2.38 -20.24 -7.01
CA ASP A 121 -0.90 -20.22 -6.97
C ASP A 121 -0.40 -19.49 -5.69
N GLN A 122 -0.88 -19.99 -4.56
CA GLN A 122 -0.54 -19.49 -3.23
C GLN A 122 -0.15 -20.64 -2.31
N PRO A 123 0.76 -20.44 -1.35
CA PRO A 123 1.19 -21.48 -0.43
C PRO A 123 0.07 -21.93 0.52
N ASP A 124 -0.86 -21.02 0.85
CA ASP A 124 -2.02 -21.26 1.71
C ASP A 124 -3.14 -20.27 1.40
N ASN A 125 -4.35 -20.51 1.94
CA ASN A 125 -5.45 -19.55 1.86
C ASN A 125 -5.16 -18.31 2.72
N VAL A 126 -5.77 -17.19 2.32
CA VAL A 126 -5.74 -15.97 3.12
C VAL A 126 -6.58 -16.17 4.37
N ARG A 127 -5.97 -16.07 5.55
CA ARG A 127 -6.61 -16.28 6.86
C ARG A 127 -6.74 -15.00 7.67
N GLY A 128 -5.91 -14.00 7.41
CA GLY A 128 -5.94 -12.69 8.06
C GLY A 128 -6.00 -11.57 7.05
N MET A 129 -6.74 -10.51 7.37
CA MET A 129 -6.87 -9.34 6.51
C MET A 129 -6.78 -8.06 7.33
N VAL A 130 -6.00 -7.10 6.84
CA VAL A 130 -5.96 -5.74 7.36
C VAL A 130 -6.52 -4.80 6.29
N PHE A 131 -7.65 -4.16 6.58
CA PHE A 131 -8.21 -3.07 5.78
C PHE A 131 -7.70 -1.76 6.36
N TRP A 132 -6.83 -1.08 5.65
CA TRP A 132 -6.21 0.15 6.10
C TRP A 132 -6.61 1.31 5.20
N GLY A 133 -7.46 2.19 5.71
CA GLY A 133 -7.99 3.32 4.95
C GLY A 133 -8.73 2.88 3.69
N HIS A 134 -9.46 1.74 3.75
CA HIS A 134 -10.10 1.16 2.58
C HIS A 134 -11.53 0.71 2.87
N ALA A 135 -12.47 1.18 2.06
CA ALA A 135 -13.86 0.74 2.06
C ALA A 135 -14.13 -0.17 0.85
N PRO A 136 -14.37 -1.47 1.03
CA PRO A 136 -14.47 -2.42 -0.05
C PRO A 136 -15.76 -2.33 -0.88
N ASN A 137 -16.72 -1.49 -0.48
CA ASN A 137 -17.96 -1.26 -1.23
C ASN A 137 -17.76 -0.71 -2.65
N SER A 138 -16.56 -0.22 -2.97
CA SER A 138 -16.18 0.18 -4.33
C SER A 138 -15.75 -1.00 -5.22
N GLN A 139 -15.65 -2.19 -4.65
CA GLN A 139 -15.31 -3.42 -5.37
C GLN A 139 -16.55 -4.19 -5.79
N THR A 140 -16.36 -5.10 -6.72
CA THR A 140 -17.39 -6.04 -7.18
C THR A 140 -17.50 -7.24 -6.21
N ARG A 141 -18.52 -8.07 -6.39
CA ARG A 141 -18.68 -9.36 -5.70
C ARG A 141 -18.94 -9.22 -4.20
N LEU A 142 -19.84 -8.30 -3.83
CA LEU A 142 -20.10 -7.98 -2.41
C LEU A 142 -20.60 -9.18 -1.58
N LYS A 143 -21.37 -10.11 -2.18
CA LYS A 143 -21.85 -11.31 -1.49
C LYS A 143 -20.72 -12.27 -1.14
N GLU A 144 -19.85 -12.52 -2.10
CA GLU A 144 -18.68 -13.37 -1.89
C GLU A 144 -17.67 -12.69 -0.95
N MET A 145 -17.58 -11.36 -1.00
CA MET A 145 -16.76 -10.59 -0.06
C MET A 145 -17.23 -10.78 1.39
N LYS A 146 -18.55 -10.69 1.64
CA LYS A 146 -19.12 -11.00 2.96
C LYS A 146 -18.73 -12.41 3.40
N ALA A 147 -18.95 -13.41 2.56
CA ALA A 147 -18.61 -14.80 2.87
C ALA A 147 -17.10 -14.99 3.13
N ALA A 148 -16.24 -14.27 2.38
CA ALA A 148 -14.80 -14.30 2.63
C ALA A 148 -14.44 -13.69 3.99
N MET A 149 -15.03 -12.54 4.34
CA MET A 149 -14.82 -11.90 5.64
C MET A 149 -15.24 -12.81 6.80
N GLU A 150 -16.33 -13.53 6.65
CA GLU A 150 -16.84 -14.48 7.65
C GLU A 150 -15.92 -15.68 7.85
N LYS A 151 -15.12 -16.02 6.84
CA LYS A 151 -14.20 -17.18 6.87
C LYS A 151 -12.79 -16.81 7.37
N LEU A 152 -12.45 -15.55 7.48
CA LEU A 152 -11.13 -15.11 8.00
C LEU A 152 -10.99 -15.48 9.49
N ASP A 153 -9.80 -15.83 9.94
CA ASP A 153 -9.50 -16.01 11.35
C ASP A 153 -9.41 -14.68 12.08
N ILE A 154 -8.80 -13.68 11.42
CA ILE A 154 -8.60 -12.33 11.95
C ILE A 154 -8.89 -11.27 10.90
N MET A 155 -9.58 -10.22 11.30
CA MET A 155 -9.84 -9.04 10.49
C MET A 155 -9.53 -7.78 11.29
N VAL A 156 -8.67 -6.91 10.77
CA VAL A 156 -8.35 -5.63 11.38
C VAL A 156 -8.79 -4.52 10.43
N VAL A 157 -9.54 -3.57 10.93
CA VAL A 157 -9.99 -2.39 10.19
C VAL A 157 -9.38 -1.15 10.82
N ILE A 158 -8.61 -0.41 10.06
CA ILE A 158 -7.94 0.82 10.49
C ILE A 158 -8.48 1.95 9.65
N ASP A 159 -9.30 2.80 10.24
CA ASP A 159 -9.97 3.88 9.51
C ASP A 159 -10.42 4.98 10.50
N PRO A 160 -10.49 6.25 10.10
CA PRO A 160 -11.08 7.30 10.94
C PRO A 160 -12.57 7.09 11.24
N PHE A 161 -13.28 6.35 10.37
CA PHE A 161 -14.71 6.07 10.54
C PHE A 161 -15.02 4.60 10.37
N PRO A 162 -16.07 4.07 11.02
CA PRO A 162 -16.58 2.74 10.70
C PRO A 162 -17.06 2.70 9.25
N THR A 163 -16.30 2.05 8.38
CA THR A 163 -16.62 1.89 6.96
C THR A 163 -17.34 0.57 6.70
N VAL A 164 -17.68 0.30 5.45
CA VAL A 164 -18.25 -0.97 5.03
C VAL A 164 -17.35 -2.16 5.41
N SER A 165 -16.03 -1.96 5.49
CA SER A 165 -15.10 -2.98 6.00
C SER A 165 -15.48 -3.47 7.40
N ALA A 166 -15.96 -2.58 8.25
CA ALA A 166 -16.31 -2.89 9.64
C ALA A 166 -17.67 -3.57 9.81
N VAL A 167 -18.61 -3.37 8.88
CA VAL A 167 -20.01 -3.74 9.07
C VAL A 167 -20.57 -4.69 8.00
N LEU A 168 -19.80 -5.05 6.98
CA LEU A 168 -20.27 -5.92 5.91
C LEU A 168 -20.51 -7.35 6.40
N SER A 169 -19.66 -7.86 7.28
CA SER A 169 -19.77 -9.16 7.92
C SER A 169 -20.50 -9.04 9.24
N ASP A 170 -21.33 -10.03 9.57
CA ASP A 170 -22.02 -10.12 10.87
C ASP A 170 -21.10 -10.70 11.97
N ARG A 171 -19.85 -10.97 11.62
CA ARG A 171 -18.85 -11.55 12.52
C ARG A 171 -18.46 -10.58 13.62
N THR A 172 -18.37 -11.06 14.86
CA THR A 172 -17.98 -10.29 16.05
C THR A 172 -16.69 -10.76 16.70
N ASP A 173 -16.28 -12.00 16.46
CA ASP A 173 -15.03 -12.57 16.96
C ASP A 173 -13.88 -12.40 15.94
N GLY A 174 -12.67 -12.18 16.44
CA GLY A 174 -11.49 -11.95 15.60
C GLY A 174 -11.55 -10.68 14.74
N VAL A 175 -12.41 -9.72 15.09
CA VAL A 175 -12.56 -8.42 14.41
C VAL A 175 -12.06 -7.31 15.32
N TYR A 176 -11.13 -6.50 14.82
CA TYR A 176 -10.53 -5.40 15.56
C TYR A 176 -10.71 -4.11 14.78
N LEU A 177 -11.37 -3.12 15.38
CA LEU A 177 -11.52 -1.78 14.84
C LEU A 177 -10.52 -0.86 15.53
N LEU A 178 -9.60 -0.32 14.78
CA LEU A 178 -8.57 0.60 15.28
C LEU A 178 -8.82 1.99 14.71
N PRO A 179 -9.15 2.99 15.53
CA PRO A 179 -9.43 4.32 15.04
C PRO A 179 -8.14 5.00 14.58
N ALA A 180 -8.10 5.42 13.32
CA ALA A 180 -7.02 6.23 12.77
C ALA A 180 -7.35 7.72 12.89
N SER A 181 -6.33 8.54 13.07
CA SER A 181 -6.48 10.00 13.06
C SER A 181 -6.81 10.51 11.66
N THR A 182 -7.55 11.60 11.59
CA THR A 182 -7.80 12.31 10.34
C THR A 182 -6.59 13.13 9.90
N GLN A 183 -6.63 13.63 8.67
CA GLN A 183 -5.55 14.46 8.13
C GLN A 183 -5.29 15.76 8.90
N TYR A 184 -6.26 16.28 9.66
CA TYR A 184 -6.11 17.48 10.46
C TYR A 184 -5.47 17.23 11.83
N GLU A 185 -5.42 15.98 12.25
CA GLU A 185 -4.95 15.52 13.54
C GLU A 185 -3.50 15.01 13.50
N THR A 186 -2.84 15.13 12.33
CA THR A 186 -1.46 14.68 12.15
C THR A 186 -0.71 15.53 11.14
N TYR A 187 0.61 15.49 11.19
CA TYR A 187 1.49 16.04 10.15
C TYR A 187 1.54 15.11 8.95
N GLY A 188 1.93 15.63 7.80
CA GLY A 188 2.13 14.80 6.62
C GLY A 188 2.32 15.59 5.35
N SER A 189 2.37 14.87 4.24
CA SER A 189 2.50 15.47 2.92
C SER A 189 1.44 14.97 1.96
N VAL A 190 1.11 15.82 0.99
CA VAL A 190 0.27 15.49 -0.15
C VAL A 190 1.03 15.83 -1.41
N THR A 191 1.14 14.91 -2.34
CA THR A 191 1.77 15.15 -3.63
C THR A 191 0.70 15.29 -4.71
N ALA A 192 0.65 16.46 -5.35
CA ALA A 192 -0.23 16.73 -6.47
C ALA A 192 0.24 15.99 -7.74
N SER A 193 -0.66 15.86 -8.74
CA SER A 193 -0.36 15.17 -9.99
C SER A 193 0.80 15.79 -10.80
N ASN A 194 1.10 17.06 -10.58
CA ASN A 194 2.28 17.73 -11.14
C ASN A 194 3.57 17.48 -10.34
N ARG A 195 3.51 16.60 -9.33
CA ARG A 195 4.60 16.25 -8.40
C ARG A 195 5.07 17.39 -7.49
N SER A 196 4.23 18.39 -7.26
CA SER A 196 4.44 19.32 -6.17
C SER A 196 4.08 18.67 -4.84
N LEU A 197 5.04 18.52 -3.95
CA LEU A 197 4.82 18.06 -2.60
C LEU A 197 4.37 19.23 -1.73
N GLN A 198 3.25 19.07 -1.08
CA GLN A 198 2.68 20.05 -0.13
C GLN A 198 2.77 19.45 1.27
N TRP A 199 3.46 20.12 2.16
CA TRP A 199 3.50 19.75 3.58
C TRP A 199 2.27 20.26 4.31
N ARG A 200 1.78 19.48 5.26
CA ARG A 200 0.61 19.77 6.06
C ARG A 200 0.97 19.71 7.54
N GLU A 201 0.63 20.76 8.26
CA GLU A 201 0.76 20.84 9.70
C GLU A 201 -0.44 20.22 10.40
N LYS A 202 -0.22 19.68 11.59
CA LYS A 202 -1.30 19.26 12.49
C LYS A 202 -2.07 20.51 12.96
N VAL A 203 -3.39 20.47 12.89
CA VAL A 203 -4.28 21.58 13.25
C VAL A 203 -4.92 21.37 14.62
N ILE A 204 -5.29 20.14 14.93
CA ILE A 204 -5.93 19.73 16.18
C ILE A 204 -5.29 18.45 16.71
N GLU A 205 -5.45 18.18 18.00
CA GLU A 205 -5.03 16.90 18.58
C GLU A 205 -5.95 15.75 18.11
N PRO A 206 -5.44 14.51 18.03
CA PRO A 206 -6.24 13.34 17.73
C PRO A 206 -7.45 13.22 18.65
N SER A 207 -8.60 12.94 18.06
CA SER A 207 -9.87 12.82 18.78
C SER A 207 -10.03 11.42 19.37
N PHE A 208 -10.54 11.33 20.59
CA PHE A 208 -10.78 10.05 21.29
C PHE A 208 -9.50 9.21 21.39
N ASP A 209 -9.61 7.91 21.09
CA ASP A 209 -8.48 6.97 21.09
C ASP A 209 -7.80 6.83 19.71
N SER A 210 -8.08 7.75 18.78
CA SER A 210 -7.49 7.69 17.44
C SER A 210 -5.99 7.97 17.47
N LEU A 211 -5.26 7.28 16.61
CA LEU A 211 -3.82 7.42 16.47
C LEU A 211 -3.44 7.67 15.00
N PRO A 212 -2.40 8.48 14.75
CA PRO A 212 -1.84 8.61 13.42
C PRO A 212 -1.35 7.27 12.87
N ASP A 213 -1.49 7.07 11.55
CA ASP A 213 -1.14 5.79 10.90
C ASP A 213 0.29 5.32 11.21
N HIS A 214 1.27 6.22 11.19
CA HIS A 214 2.67 5.88 11.49
C HIS A 214 2.88 5.43 12.95
N VAL A 215 2.08 5.93 13.88
CA VAL A 215 2.08 5.47 15.28
C VAL A 215 1.48 4.07 15.39
N ILE A 216 0.38 3.81 14.69
CA ILE A 216 -0.22 2.48 14.61
C ILE A 216 0.78 1.49 14.02
N MET A 217 1.47 1.84 12.92
CA MET A 217 2.52 1.01 12.31
C MET A 217 3.65 0.71 13.28
N HIS A 218 4.11 1.72 14.03
CA HIS A 218 5.16 1.52 15.03
C HIS A 218 4.73 0.57 16.15
N LYS A 219 3.48 0.70 16.64
CA LYS A 219 2.94 -0.20 17.67
C LYS A 219 2.83 -1.64 17.15
N PHE A 220 2.41 -1.86 15.91
CA PHE A 220 2.46 -3.18 15.27
C PHE A 220 3.89 -3.71 15.19
N ALA A 221 4.83 -2.91 14.71
CA ALA A 221 6.23 -3.31 14.60
C ALA A 221 6.83 -3.71 15.96
N LYS A 222 6.50 -2.98 17.03
CA LYS A 222 6.88 -3.36 18.41
C LYS A 222 6.29 -4.70 18.82
N LYS A 223 5.01 -4.93 18.59
CA LYS A 223 4.33 -6.19 18.95
C LYS A 223 4.88 -7.38 18.17
N PHE A 224 5.26 -7.19 16.92
CA PHE A 224 5.90 -8.22 16.10
C PHE A 224 7.42 -8.36 16.31
N GLY A 225 8.04 -7.48 17.10
CA GLY A 225 9.45 -7.58 17.45
C GLY A 225 10.45 -7.11 16.40
N PHE A 226 10.03 -6.25 15.46
CA PHE A 226 10.91 -5.72 14.42
C PHE A 226 10.98 -4.18 14.36
N ALA A 227 10.47 -3.48 15.38
CA ALA A 227 10.45 -2.01 15.40
C ALA A 227 11.83 -1.40 15.23
N ASP A 228 12.84 -1.92 15.94
CA ASP A 228 14.22 -1.42 15.90
C ASP A 228 14.85 -1.51 14.48
N ARG A 229 14.41 -2.49 13.69
CA ARG A 229 14.82 -2.61 12.29
C ARG A 229 14.05 -1.68 11.38
N MET A 230 12.72 -1.68 11.49
CA MET A 230 11.84 -0.91 10.63
C MET A 230 12.05 0.60 10.81
N PHE A 231 12.26 1.06 12.03
CA PHE A 231 12.41 2.48 12.38
C PHE A 231 13.85 2.88 12.68
N ARG A 232 14.85 2.11 12.24
CA ARG A 232 16.29 2.32 12.50
C ARG A 232 16.77 3.74 12.18
N ASN A 233 16.31 4.31 11.08
CA ASN A 233 16.74 5.63 10.61
C ASN A 233 15.75 6.74 10.98
N ILE A 234 14.76 6.43 11.78
CA ILE A 234 13.65 7.32 12.14
C ILE A 234 13.72 7.58 13.64
N LYS A 235 13.77 8.84 14.03
CA LYS A 235 13.68 9.22 15.44
C LYS A 235 12.28 8.91 15.95
N VAL A 236 12.20 8.23 17.09
CA VAL A 236 10.94 7.88 17.76
C VAL A 236 10.91 8.56 19.12
N ASN A 237 9.88 9.34 19.37
CA ASN A 237 9.62 9.99 20.65
C ASN A 237 8.52 9.21 21.40
N GLY A 238 8.91 8.40 22.40
CA GLY A 238 7.96 7.46 23.01
C GLY A 238 7.50 6.40 22.02
N ASP A 239 6.23 6.44 21.60
CA ASP A 239 5.66 5.57 20.58
C ASP A 239 5.45 6.27 19.23
N GLU A 240 5.80 7.56 19.13
CA GLU A 240 5.55 8.38 17.94
C GLU A 240 6.82 8.54 17.08
N PRO A 241 6.88 7.90 15.90
CA PRO A 241 7.93 8.16 14.92
C PRO A 241 7.83 9.60 14.38
N LEU A 242 8.97 10.24 14.19
CA LEU A 242 9.02 11.58 13.62
C LEU A 242 8.67 11.52 12.12
N ILE A 243 7.56 12.13 11.75
CA ILE A 243 7.00 12.00 10.39
C ILE A 243 7.91 12.60 9.32
N GLU A 244 8.68 13.63 9.65
CA GLU A 244 9.66 14.21 8.74
C GLU A 244 10.79 13.22 8.42
N ASP A 245 11.21 12.40 9.38
CA ASP A 245 12.22 11.37 9.16
C ASP A 245 11.66 10.23 8.31
N VAL A 246 10.38 9.86 8.50
CA VAL A 246 9.68 8.90 7.64
C VAL A 246 9.68 9.39 6.20
N THR A 247 9.32 10.66 5.98
CA THR A 247 9.31 11.27 4.64
C THR A 247 10.71 11.33 4.03
N ARG A 248 11.74 11.70 4.82
CA ARG A 248 13.13 11.73 4.36
C ARG A 248 13.64 10.35 3.98
N GLU A 249 13.27 9.31 4.73
CA GLU A 249 13.70 7.94 4.43
C GLU A 249 13.14 7.45 3.10
N PHE A 250 11.87 7.72 2.80
CA PHE A 250 11.29 7.41 1.49
C PHE A 250 12.01 8.14 0.35
N ASN A 251 12.32 9.42 0.54
CA ASN A 251 12.99 10.22 -0.50
C ASN A 251 14.46 9.84 -0.70
N LYS A 252 15.14 9.33 0.32
CA LYS A 252 16.59 9.07 0.32
C LYS A 252 17.05 8.15 -0.81
N GLY A 253 16.21 7.22 -1.22
CA GLY A 253 16.52 6.24 -2.26
C GLY A 253 15.92 6.56 -3.64
N MET A 254 15.08 7.59 -3.74
CA MET A 254 14.46 7.98 -4.99
C MET A 254 15.37 8.90 -5.81
N TRP A 255 15.45 8.65 -7.12
CA TRP A 255 16.08 9.57 -8.05
C TRP A 255 15.06 10.65 -8.43
N THR A 256 15.40 11.89 -8.21
CA THR A 256 14.60 13.05 -8.60
C THR A 256 15.24 13.77 -9.79
#